data_c17f2f39a1eba4d9841dcd906cfb680b
#
_entry.id   c17f2f39a1eba4d9841dcd906cfb680b
#
_cell.length_a   1.000
_cell.length_b   1.000
_cell.length_c   1.000
_cell.angle_alpha   90.00
_cell.angle_beta   90.00
_cell.angle_gamma   90.00
#
_symmetry.space_group_name_H-M   'P 1'
#
loop_
_entity.id
_entity.type
_entity.pdbx_description
1 polymer ?
#
loop_
_entity_poly.entity_id
_entity_poly.type
_entity_poly.pdbx_seq_one_letter_code
_entity_poly.pdbx_strand_id
1 'polypeptide(L)'
;YVWPTMRVSEAWQEGLDAIAITDHIEYRPFKKVVIGDLNESFKLAKKQGDKIGFIVIQGTEITRKKPLGHLNALFINDANVMEVEDPLVAIDKALEQGAFILWNHPGWPDDKSTLYPVHEQLLKANKIHGVEVLNHKETYPVAYDWCNQYRIAPFANTDIHDLVDGSYGLEPGKFRPMTLVFATERSEKGIKEALFARRTAALFDGTLVGQPEYLMKL
;
A
#
# COMPACT_ATOMS: atom_id res chain seq x y z
N TYR A 1 -8.98 -15.78 1.72
CA TYR A 1 -8.45 -15.02 2.88
C TYR A 1 -7.32 -15.80 3.53
N VAL A 2 -6.21 -15.12 3.80
CA VAL A 2 -4.97 -15.69 4.34
C VAL A 2 -4.76 -15.17 5.77
N TRP A 3 -4.31 -16.06 6.65
CA TRP A 3 -4.04 -15.69 8.03
C TRP A 3 -2.88 -14.68 8.11
N PRO A 4 -2.94 -13.61 8.93
CA PRO A 4 -1.91 -12.56 8.95
C PRO A 4 -0.48 -13.07 9.17
N THR A 5 -0.31 -14.11 10.01
CA THR A 5 1.01 -14.73 10.24
C THR A 5 1.55 -15.46 9.01
N MET A 6 0.67 -16.06 8.18
CA MET A 6 1.07 -16.69 6.92
C MET A 6 1.51 -15.63 5.92
N ARG A 7 0.78 -14.49 5.84
CA ARG A 7 1.16 -13.37 4.97
C ARG A 7 2.58 -12.86 5.25
N VAL A 8 2.95 -12.76 6.53
CA VAL A 8 4.33 -12.40 6.93
C VAL A 8 5.34 -13.46 6.48
N SER A 9 5.00 -14.76 6.67
CA SER A 9 5.90 -15.86 6.30
C SER A 9 6.11 -15.93 4.79
N GLU A 10 5.06 -15.75 3.98
CA GLU A 10 5.16 -15.69 2.50
C GLU A 10 6.10 -14.55 2.07
N ALA A 11 5.87 -13.34 2.58
CA ALA A 11 6.69 -12.17 2.24
C ALA A 11 8.15 -12.35 2.61
N TRP A 12 8.42 -12.93 3.77
CA TRP A 12 9.79 -13.24 4.21
C TRP A 12 10.46 -14.30 3.33
N GLN A 13 9.75 -15.37 2.96
CA GLN A 13 10.25 -16.43 2.07
C GLN A 13 10.58 -15.90 0.67
N GLU A 14 9.84 -14.93 0.19
CA GLU A 14 10.08 -14.26 -1.10
C GLU A 14 11.19 -13.22 -1.05
N GLY A 15 11.82 -13.01 0.11
CA GLY A 15 12.95 -12.10 0.26
C GLY A 15 12.56 -10.62 0.41
N LEU A 16 11.30 -10.29 0.71
CA LEU A 16 10.95 -8.92 1.05
C LEU A 16 11.54 -8.52 2.42
N ASP A 17 11.79 -7.23 2.60
CA ASP A 17 12.23 -6.66 3.88
C ASP A 17 11.06 -6.22 4.77
N ALA A 18 9.94 -5.86 4.15
CA ALA A 18 8.77 -5.33 4.85
C ALA A 18 7.47 -5.61 4.08
N ILE A 19 6.36 -5.65 4.83
CA ILE A 19 5.00 -5.57 4.28
C ILE A 19 4.15 -4.61 5.09
N ALA A 20 3.09 -4.06 4.48
CA ALA A 20 2.01 -3.40 5.19
C ALA A 20 0.79 -4.31 5.26
N ILE A 21 0.11 -4.29 6.41
CA ILE A 21 -1.19 -4.94 6.60
C ILE A 21 -2.25 -3.87 6.43
N THR A 22 -3.11 -4.02 5.41
CA THR A 22 -4.03 -2.98 4.94
C THR A 22 -5.45 -3.50 4.74
N ASP A 23 -5.99 -4.21 5.74
CA ASP A 23 -7.36 -4.70 5.69
C ASP A 23 -8.36 -3.54 5.48
N HIS A 24 -9.46 -3.83 4.78
CA HIS A 24 -10.54 -2.88 4.52
C HIS A 24 -11.24 -2.39 5.80
N ILE A 25 -11.52 -1.10 5.89
CA ILE A 25 -12.37 -0.54 6.95
C ILE A 25 -13.83 -0.93 6.71
N GLU A 26 -14.34 -0.71 5.48
CA GLU A 26 -15.76 -0.81 5.17
C GLU A 26 -16.18 -2.19 4.71
N TYR A 27 -15.33 -2.89 3.98
CA TYR A 27 -15.65 -4.21 3.44
C TYR A 27 -15.19 -5.32 4.40
N ARG A 28 -16.09 -5.73 5.30
CA ARG A 28 -15.86 -6.78 6.30
C ARG A 28 -16.92 -7.86 6.23
N PRO A 29 -16.82 -8.80 5.28
CA PRO A 29 -17.86 -9.82 5.06
C PRO A 29 -18.10 -10.74 6.27
N PHE A 30 -17.11 -10.89 7.16
CA PHE A 30 -17.17 -11.72 8.34
C PHE A 30 -17.31 -10.94 9.67
N LYS A 31 -17.70 -9.67 9.63
CA LYS A 31 -17.82 -8.76 10.80
C LYS A 31 -18.61 -9.37 11.98
N LYS A 32 -19.55 -10.30 11.70
CA LYS A 32 -20.37 -10.94 12.75
C LYS A 32 -19.66 -12.07 13.51
N VAL A 33 -18.56 -12.59 12.97
CA VAL A 33 -17.87 -13.80 13.49
C VAL A 33 -16.38 -13.57 13.78
N VAL A 34 -15.81 -12.45 13.33
CA VAL A 34 -14.43 -12.07 13.60
C VAL A 34 -14.36 -10.89 14.57
N ILE A 35 -13.19 -10.70 15.18
CA ILE A 35 -12.93 -9.59 16.09
C ILE A 35 -13.18 -8.27 15.37
N GLY A 36 -13.93 -7.37 16.02
CA GLY A 36 -14.27 -6.05 15.44
C GLY A 36 -13.13 -5.03 15.46
N ASP A 37 -12.03 -5.29 16.18
CA ASP A 37 -10.85 -4.41 16.22
C ASP A 37 -10.10 -4.44 14.88
N LEU A 38 -10.08 -3.31 14.18
CA LEU A 38 -9.41 -3.15 12.89
C LEU A 38 -7.88 -3.25 12.98
N ASN A 39 -7.30 -3.21 14.17
CA ASN A 39 -5.87 -3.38 14.39
C ASN A 39 -5.45 -4.84 14.58
N GLU A 40 -6.38 -5.79 14.67
CA GLU A 40 -6.07 -7.17 15.10
C GLU A 40 -5.19 -7.90 14.08
N SER A 41 -5.47 -7.77 12.81
CA SER A 41 -4.65 -8.37 11.74
C SER A 41 -3.21 -7.89 11.82
N PHE A 42 -3.00 -6.59 12.03
CA PHE A 42 -1.67 -6.03 12.21
C PHE A 42 -0.99 -6.60 13.47
N LYS A 43 -1.67 -6.65 14.62
CA LYS A 43 -1.10 -7.19 15.86
C LYS A 43 -0.62 -8.63 15.70
N LEU A 44 -1.41 -9.47 15.02
CA LEU A 44 -1.05 -10.86 14.72
C LEU A 44 0.16 -10.92 13.76
N ALA A 45 0.15 -10.15 12.69
CA ALA A 45 1.25 -10.06 11.73
C ALA A 45 2.53 -9.54 12.38
N LYS A 46 2.44 -8.46 13.17
CA LYS A 46 3.57 -7.86 13.88
C LYS A 46 4.23 -8.83 14.83
N LYS A 47 3.44 -9.58 15.60
CA LYS A 47 3.95 -10.62 16.50
C LYS A 47 4.75 -11.70 15.75
N GLN A 48 4.35 -12.06 14.53
CA GLN A 48 5.11 -13.00 13.70
C GLN A 48 6.37 -12.32 13.13
N GLY A 49 6.25 -11.09 12.61
CA GLY A 49 7.38 -10.33 12.10
C GLY A 49 8.49 -10.14 13.14
N ASP A 50 8.13 -9.79 14.36
CA ASP A 50 9.09 -9.61 15.47
C ASP A 50 9.89 -10.88 15.79
N LYS A 51 9.28 -12.06 15.65
CA LYS A 51 9.97 -13.34 15.89
C LYS A 51 11.05 -13.64 14.85
N ILE A 52 10.88 -13.18 13.62
CA ILE A 52 11.76 -13.50 12.49
C ILE A 52 12.58 -12.30 12.01
N GLY A 53 12.49 -11.14 12.71
CA GLY A 53 13.20 -9.92 12.34
C GLY A 53 12.67 -9.27 11.05
N PHE A 54 11.38 -9.43 10.75
CA PHE A 54 10.72 -8.90 9.56
C PHE A 54 9.89 -7.64 9.90
N ILE A 55 9.97 -6.61 9.07
CA ILE A 55 9.27 -5.35 9.30
C ILE A 55 7.80 -5.48 8.87
N VAL A 56 6.88 -5.22 9.80
CA VAL A 56 5.44 -5.19 9.53
C VAL A 56 4.93 -3.78 9.83
N ILE A 57 4.39 -3.12 8.81
CA ILE A 57 3.88 -1.76 8.86
C ILE A 57 2.38 -1.80 9.12
N GLN A 58 1.92 -1.02 10.09
CA GLN A 58 0.49 -0.87 10.35
C GLN A 58 -0.15 0.03 9.30
N GLY A 59 -1.23 -0.47 8.70
CA GLY A 59 -2.04 0.27 7.75
C GLY A 59 -3.50 -0.18 7.79
N THR A 60 -4.30 0.44 6.94
CA THR A 60 -5.67 0.03 6.65
C THR A 60 -6.08 0.62 5.31
N GLU A 61 -7.07 0.00 4.66
CA GLU A 61 -7.63 0.52 3.43
C GLU A 61 -8.96 1.24 3.66
N ILE A 62 -9.02 2.51 3.25
CA ILE A 62 -10.25 3.29 3.11
C ILE A 62 -10.88 2.89 1.77
N THR A 63 -11.91 2.03 1.82
CA THR A 63 -12.52 1.38 0.66
C THR A 63 -13.79 2.12 0.25
N ARG A 64 -13.76 2.87 -0.83
CA ARG A 64 -14.91 3.66 -1.29
C ARG A 64 -15.23 3.42 -2.76
N LYS A 65 -16.47 3.71 -3.12
CA LYS A 65 -16.89 3.74 -4.53
C LYS A 65 -16.36 4.99 -5.23
N LYS A 66 -16.55 5.06 -6.56
CA LYS A 66 -16.37 6.31 -7.33
C LYS A 66 -17.05 7.48 -6.61
N PRO A 67 -16.45 8.69 -6.64
CA PRO A 67 -15.23 9.03 -7.38
C PRO A 67 -13.92 8.78 -6.62
N LEU A 68 -13.94 8.50 -5.32
CA LEU A 68 -12.70 8.43 -4.53
C LEU A 68 -11.89 7.14 -4.79
N GLY A 69 -12.56 5.97 -4.89
CA GLY A 69 -11.86 4.68 -4.97
C GLY A 69 -11.23 4.27 -3.64
N HIS A 70 -10.12 3.54 -3.71
CA HIS A 70 -9.45 2.96 -2.55
C HIS A 70 -8.14 3.67 -2.22
N LEU A 71 -7.92 3.91 -0.94
CA LEU A 71 -6.67 4.50 -0.46
C LEU A 71 -6.15 3.72 0.75
N ASN A 72 -4.87 3.39 0.75
CA ASN A 72 -4.20 2.88 1.93
C ASN A 72 -3.67 4.02 2.80
N ALA A 73 -3.94 3.94 4.11
CA ALA A 73 -3.28 4.74 5.13
C ALA A 73 -2.20 3.88 5.80
N LEU A 74 -0.93 4.20 5.58
CA LEU A 74 0.22 3.47 6.13
C LEU A 74 0.83 4.22 7.31
N PHE A 75 1.47 3.49 8.25
CA PHE A 75 2.10 4.03 9.46
C PHE A 75 1.13 4.71 10.42
N ILE A 76 -0.07 4.15 10.52
CA ILE A 76 -1.06 4.57 11.52
C ILE A 76 -0.81 3.85 12.85
N ASN A 77 -1.43 4.36 13.93
CA ASN A 77 -1.39 3.74 15.26
C ASN A 77 -2.71 3.05 15.61
N ASP A 78 -3.83 3.56 15.10
CA ASP A 78 -5.17 3.02 15.35
C ASP A 78 -6.07 3.17 14.11
N ALA A 79 -6.42 2.03 13.49
CA ALA A 79 -7.33 1.98 12.36
C ALA A 79 -8.79 2.24 12.77
N ASN A 80 -9.19 1.93 14.01
CA ASN A 80 -10.58 2.04 14.47
C ASN A 80 -11.11 3.50 14.41
N VAL A 81 -10.25 4.49 14.66
CA VAL A 81 -10.67 5.89 14.62
C VAL A 81 -11.06 6.37 13.23
N MET A 82 -10.68 5.63 12.19
CA MET A 82 -11.00 5.92 10.80
C MET A 82 -12.30 5.26 10.33
N GLU A 83 -12.96 4.43 11.16
CA GLU A 83 -14.29 3.85 10.87
C GLU A 83 -15.36 4.95 10.99
N VAL A 84 -15.42 5.83 9.99
CA VAL A 84 -16.34 6.96 9.89
C VAL A 84 -17.01 6.98 8.52
N GLU A 85 -18.20 7.62 8.43
CA GLU A 85 -18.98 7.64 7.20
C GLU A 85 -18.30 8.46 6.10
N ASP A 86 -17.83 9.66 6.42
CA ASP A 86 -17.17 10.56 5.47
C ASP A 86 -15.72 10.13 5.22
N PRO A 87 -15.35 9.74 3.97
CA PRO A 87 -14.00 9.32 3.64
C PRO A 87 -12.94 10.43 3.79
N LEU A 88 -13.33 11.69 3.61
CA LEU A 88 -12.38 12.80 3.79
C LEU A 88 -12.01 12.97 5.25
N VAL A 89 -12.98 12.75 6.15
CA VAL A 89 -12.72 12.71 7.61
C VAL A 89 -11.84 11.50 7.97
N ALA A 90 -12.05 10.34 7.33
CA ALA A 90 -11.18 9.18 7.54
C ALA A 90 -9.73 9.47 7.12
N ILE A 91 -9.53 10.13 5.98
CA ILE A 91 -8.20 10.56 5.50
C ILE A 91 -7.57 11.55 6.50
N ASP A 92 -8.32 12.54 6.98
CA ASP A 92 -7.80 13.52 7.93
C ASP A 92 -7.39 12.86 9.25
N LYS A 93 -8.19 11.93 9.78
CA LYS A 93 -7.83 11.12 10.97
C LYS A 93 -6.58 10.25 10.75
N ALA A 94 -6.35 9.75 9.55
CA ALA A 94 -5.11 9.07 9.21
C ALA A 94 -3.92 10.03 9.21
N LEU A 95 -4.07 11.20 8.59
CA LEU A 95 -3.03 12.24 8.52
C LEU A 95 -2.67 12.78 9.91
N GLU A 96 -3.63 12.92 10.81
CA GLU A 96 -3.39 13.29 12.23
C GLU A 96 -2.47 12.30 12.96
N GLN A 97 -2.46 11.03 12.52
CA GLN A 97 -1.54 9.99 13.00
C GLN A 97 -0.19 10.01 12.26
N GLY A 98 0.01 10.90 11.30
CA GLY A 98 1.20 10.99 10.46
C GLY A 98 1.25 9.89 9.38
N ALA A 99 0.10 9.44 8.90
CA ALA A 99 0.01 8.43 7.87
C ALA A 99 0.56 8.89 6.52
N PHE A 100 1.12 7.95 5.77
CA PHE A 100 1.36 8.06 4.35
C PHE A 100 0.12 7.55 3.61
N ILE A 101 -0.52 8.40 2.82
CA ILE A 101 -1.71 8.03 2.04
C ILE A 101 -1.28 7.62 0.64
N LEU A 102 -1.63 6.38 0.29
CA LEU A 102 -1.37 5.78 -1.01
C LEU A 102 -2.69 5.59 -1.76
N TRP A 103 -2.78 6.08 -2.99
CA TRP A 103 -3.92 5.82 -3.87
C TRP A 103 -3.72 4.49 -4.58
N ASN A 104 -4.61 3.52 -4.28
CA ASN A 104 -4.55 2.16 -4.80
C ASN A 104 -5.15 2.07 -6.20
N HIS A 105 -4.62 1.18 -7.04
CA HIS A 105 -5.16 0.70 -8.32
C HIS A 105 -6.14 1.68 -9.01
N PRO A 106 -5.67 2.83 -9.53
CA PRO A 106 -6.53 3.89 -10.07
C PRO A 106 -7.37 3.47 -11.28
N GLY A 107 -7.09 2.31 -11.88
CA GLY A 107 -7.91 1.67 -12.90
C GLY A 107 -9.14 0.93 -12.37
N TRP A 108 -9.36 0.91 -11.05
CA TRP A 108 -10.56 0.31 -10.45
C TRP A 108 -11.11 1.22 -9.33
N PRO A 109 -12.40 1.40 -9.22
CA PRO A 109 -13.50 0.87 -10.06
C PRO A 109 -13.73 1.64 -11.36
N ASP A 110 -12.72 2.29 -11.88
CA ASP A 110 -12.73 3.06 -13.12
C ASP A 110 -11.62 2.58 -14.07
N ASP A 111 -11.98 1.75 -15.04
CA ASP A 111 -11.10 1.15 -16.06
C ASP A 111 -10.28 2.16 -16.88
N LYS A 112 -10.58 3.46 -16.77
CA LYS A 112 -9.90 4.55 -17.46
C LYS A 112 -8.85 5.25 -16.61
N SER A 113 -8.70 4.90 -15.34
CA SER A 113 -7.82 5.61 -14.40
C SER A 113 -8.11 7.11 -14.40
N THR A 114 -9.35 7.50 -14.11
CA THR A 114 -9.77 8.91 -14.20
C THR A 114 -9.32 9.69 -12.97
N LEU A 115 -8.66 10.83 -13.21
CA LEU A 115 -8.35 11.80 -12.16
C LEU A 115 -9.61 12.66 -11.88
N TYR A 116 -10.39 12.26 -10.88
CA TYR A 116 -11.58 13.01 -10.46
C TYR A 116 -11.21 14.28 -9.67
N PRO A 117 -12.12 15.28 -9.62
CA PRO A 117 -11.86 16.51 -8.86
C PRO A 117 -11.46 16.29 -7.39
N VAL A 118 -12.00 15.26 -6.74
CA VAL A 118 -11.63 14.90 -5.36
C VAL A 118 -10.16 14.49 -5.25
N HIS A 119 -9.64 13.74 -6.21
CA HIS A 119 -8.23 13.36 -6.24
C HIS A 119 -7.34 14.59 -6.45
N GLU A 120 -7.69 15.46 -7.41
CA GLU A 120 -6.95 16.71 -7.62
C GLU A 120 -6.92 17.58 -6.37
N GLN A 121 -8.03 17.68 -5.66
CA GLN A 121 -8.13 18.43 -4.42
C GLN A 121 -7.20 17.86 -3.35
N LEU A 122 -7.22 16.53 -3.16
CA LEU A 122 -6.37 15.85 -2.18
C LEU A 122 -4.88 15.94 -2.55
N LEU A 123 -4.55 15.79 -3.84
CA LEU A 123 -3.18 15.92 -4.34
C LEU A 123 -2.64 17.35 -4.17
N LYS A 124 -3.41 18.37 -4.56
CA LYS A 124 -3.05 19.77 -4.37
C LYS A 124 -2.91 20.17 -2.90
N ALA A 125 -3.68 19.53 -2.02
CA ALA A 125 -3.59 19.71 -0.57
C ALA A 125 -2.48 18.88 0.10
N ASN A 126 -1.68 18.12 -0.69
CA ASN A 126 -0.65 17.21 -0.21
C ASN A 126 -1.18 16.16 0.79
N LYS A 127 -2.41 15.67 0.55
CA LYS A 127 -3.08 14.62 1.34
C LYS A 127 -2.96 13.23 0.73
N ILE A 128 -2.52 13.10 -0.54
CA ILE A 128 -2.09 11.85 -1.18
C ILE A 128 -0.60 11.96 -1.44
N HIS A 129 0.17 10.96 -1.02
CA HIS A 129 1.63 10.97 -1.04
C HIS A 129 2.23 10.00 -2.06
N GLY A 130 1.46 9.02 -2.50
CA GLY A 130 1.85 8.04 -3.51
C GLY A 130 0.65 7.51 -4.29
N VAL A 131 0.92 6.86 -5.42
CA VAL A 131 -0.07 6.19 -6.24
C VAL A 131 0.51 4.90 -6.81
N GLU A 132 -0.31 3.87 -6.94
CA GLU A 132 0.08 2.65 -7.63
C GLU A 132 0.14 2.89 -9.13
N VAL A 133 1.31 2.66 -9.70
CA VAL A 133 1.55 2.63 -11.15
C VAL A 133 1.47 1.19 -11.68
N LEU A 134 1.59 0.22 -10.77
CA LEU A 134 1.44 -1.22 -10.96
C LEU A 134 0.65 -1.80 -9.78
N ASN A 135 -0.37 -2.58 -10.06
CA ASN A 135 -1.09 -3.33 -9.02
C ASN A 135 -1.51 -4.69 -9.57
N HIS A 136 -1.33 -5.74 -8.78
CA HIS A 136 -1.57 -7.12 -9.19
C HIS A 136 -0.87 -7.42 -10.52
N LYS A 137 -1.58 -7.55 -11.63
CA LYS A 137 -1.05 -7.77 -13.00
C LYS A 137 -1.39 -6.62 -13.94
N GLU A 138 -1.83 -5.49 -13.40
CA GLU A 138 -2.25 -4.32 -14.15
C GLU A 138 -1.23 -3.19 -14.05
N THR A 139 -1.16 -2.38 -15.09
CA THR A 139 -0.29 -1.20 -15.18
C THR A 139 -1.12 0.05 -15.43
N TYR A 140 -0.72 1.16 -14.80
CA TYR A 140 -1.41 2.45 -14.91
C TYR A 140 -0.44 3.53 -15.36
N PRO A 141 -0.10 3.60 -16.68
CA PRO A 141 0.90 4.56 -17.17
C PRO A 141 0.57 6.01 -16.83
N VAL A 142 -0.70 6.41 -16.89
CA VAL A 142 -1.15 7.76 -16.55
C VAL A 142 -0.87 8.12 -15.07
N ALA A 143 -0.85 7.13 -14.17
CA ALA A 143 -0.54 7.36 -12.78
C ALA A 143 0.92 7.80 -12.58
N TYR A 144 1.83 7.37 -13.46
CA TYR A 144 3.21 7.85 -13.44
C TYR A 144 3.31 9.34 -13.86
N ASP A 145 2.48 9.79 -14.79
CA ASP A 145 2.39 11.21 -15.11
C ASP A 145 1.95 12.02 -13.89
N TRP A 146 1.01 11.51 -13.11
CA TRP A 146 0.60 12.14 -11.84
C TRP A 146 1.72 12.15 -10.79
N CYS A 147 2.56 11.09 -10.73
CA CYS A 147 3.73 11.10 -9.86
C CYS A 147 4.65 12.29 -10.16
N ASN A 148 4.88 12.60 -11.43
CA ASN A 148 5.70 13.72 -11.85
C ASN A 148 4.99 15.06 -11.61
N GLN A 149 3.72 15.17 -11.99
CA GLN A 149 2.92 16.40 -11.90
C GLN A 149 2.72 16.85 -10.44
N TYR A 150 2.36 15.94 -9.55
CA TYR A 150 2.02 16.23 -8.16
C TYR A 150 3.15 15.91 -7.19
N ARG A 151 4.29 15.41 -7.68
CA ARG A 151 5.46 15.06 -6.88
C ARG A 151 5.13 14.04 -5.79
N ILE A 152 4.44 12.95 -6.15
CA ILE A 152 4.10 11.82 -5.29
C ILE A 152 4.91 10.57 -5.68
N ALA A 153 4.98 9.58 -4.78
CA ALA A 153 5.78 8.38 -4.96
C ALA A 153 5.08 7.34 -5.85
N PRO A 154 5.76 6.70 -6.82
CA PRO A 154 5.24 5.55 -7.56
C PRO A 154 5.33 4.27 -6.72
N PHE A 155 4.28 3.42 -6.80
CA PHE A 155 4.21 2.15 -6.10
C PHE A 155 3.85 1.00 -7.03
N ALA A 156 4.34 -0.22 -6.66
CA ALA A 156 3.84 -1.49 -7.13
C ALA A 156 3.45 -2.35 -5.94
N ASN A 157 2.21 -2.81 -5.91
CA ASN A 157 1.68 -3.67 -4.84
C ASN A 157 0.85 -4.82 -5.41
N THR A 158 0.53 -5.78 -4.56
CA THR A 158 -0.17 -6.99 -4.98
C THR A 158 -1.68 -6.90 -4.82
N ASP A 159 -2.16 -6.17 -3.82
CA ASP A 159 -3.57 -6.25 -3.39
C ASP A 159 -4.04 -7.71 -3.19
N ILE A 160 -3.15 -8.52 -2.62
CA ILE A 160 -3.33 -9.98 -2.58
C ILE A 160 -4.27 -10.39 -1.45
N HIS A 161 -5.33 -11.11 -1.81
CA HIS A 161 -6.33 -11.65 -0.88
C HIS A 161 -6.12 -13.15 -0.62
N ASP A 162 -5.52 -13.87 -1.57
CA ASP A 162 -5.24 -15.29 -1.50
C ASP A 162 -3.74 -15.59 -1.28
N LEU A 163 -3.33 -16.85 -1.34
CA LEU A 163 -1.92 -17.21 -1.26
C LEU A 163 -1.15 -16.64 -2.46
N VAL A 164 0.05 -16.10 -2.20
CA VAL A 164 0.88 -15.46 -3.22
C VAL A 164 1.27 -16.45 -4.33
N ASP A 165 1.64 -17.68 -3.95
CA ASP A 165 2.00 -18.73 -4.91
C ASP A 165 0.89 -19.02 -5.92
N GLY A 166 -0.37 -19.08 -5.46
CA GLY A 166 -1.52 -19.29 -6.34
C GLY A 166 -1.75 -18.17 -7.36
N SER A 167 -1.31 -16.94 -7.06
CA SER A 167 -1.51 -15.78 -7.93
C SER A 167 -0.34 -15.49 -8.87
N TYR A 168 0.89 -15.74 -8.43
CA TYR A 168 2.10 -15.34 -9.17
C TYR A 168 3.00 -16.51 -9.57
N GLY A 169 2.83 -17.68 -8.94
CA GLY A 169 3.73 -18.83 -9.10
C GLY A 169 5.14 -18.51 -8.59
N LEU A 170 5.59 -19.18 -7.55
CA LEU A 170 6.91 -18.95 -6.96
C LEU A 170 8.03 -19.71 -7.69
N GLU A 171 7.98 -19.79 -9.03
CA GLU A 171 9.07 -20.34 -9.83
C GLU A 171 10.28 -19.38 -9.78
N PRO A 172 11.53 -19.91 -9.88
CA PRO A 172 12.72 -19.07 -9.93
C PRO A 172 12.62 -18.00 -11.02
N GLY A 173 12.82 -16.73 -10.62
CA GLY A 173 12.75 -15.58 -11.53
C GLY A 173 11.36 -14.97 -11.71
N LYS A 174 10.31 -15.53 -11.10
CA LYS A 174 8.98 -14.90 -11.02
C LYS A 174 8.81 -14.25 -9.65
N PHE A 175 8.44 -13.00 -9.66
CA PHE A 175 8.24 -12.21 -8.45
C PHE A 175 6.86 -11.53 -8.48
N ARG A 176 6.28 -11.32 -7.30
CA ARG A 176 5.11 -10.47 -7.14
C ARG A 176 5.46 -9.00 -7.42
N PRO A 177 4.49 -8.14 -7.74
CA PRO A 177 4.72 -6.70 -7.72
C PRO A 177 5.27 -6.25 -6.37
N MET A 178 6.29 -5.39 -6.38
CA MET A 178 6.89 -4.86 -5.16
C MET A 178 7.38 -3.43 -5.37
N THR A 179 7.42 -2.67 -4.31
CA THR A 179 8.02 -1.34 -4.29
C THR A 179 9.42 -1.42 -3.70
N LEU A 180 10.42 -1.07 -4.50
CA LEU A 180 11.79 -0.87 -4.02
C LEU A 180 11.86 0.46 -3.27
N VAL A 181 12.39 0.44 -2.05
CA VAL A 181 12.47 1.63 -1.18
C VAL A 181 13.93 1.94 -0.88
N PHE A 182 14.41 3.11 -1.30
CA PHE A 182 15.79 3.54 -1.07
C PHE A 182 15.89 4.21 0.31
N ALA A 183 15.79 3.40 1.36
CA ALA A 183 15.90 3.83 2.75
C ALA A 183 17.35 3.94 3.19
N THR A 184 17.63 4.84 4.12
CA THR A 184 18.98 5.01 4.72
C THR A 184 19.27 3.97 5.80
N GLU A 185 18.24 3.34 6.34
CA GLU A 185 18.34 2.26 7.32
C GLU A 185 17.21 1.24 7.12
N ARG A 186 17.46 -0.02 7.44
CA ARG A 186 16.44 -1.09 7.40
C ARG A 186 15.59 -1.02 8.67
N SER A 187 14.67 -0.05 8.71
CA SER A 187 13.73 0.15 9.81
C SER A 187 12.41 0.70 9.30
N GLU A 188 11.34 0.56 10.09
CA GLU A 188 10.05 1.18 9.78
C GLU A 188 10.17 2.70 9.61
N LYS A 189 10.96 3.35 10.46
CA LYS A 189 11.26 4.78 10.38
C LYS A 189 11.98 5.15 9.09
N GLY A 190 13.01 4.38 8.71
CA GLY A 190 13.77 4.60 7.47
C GLY A 190 12.90 4.40 6.23
N ILE A 191 12.02 3.38 6.24
CA ILE A 191 11.04 3.17 5.17
C ILE A 191 10.10 4.38 5.10
N LYS A 192 9.46 4.78 6.20
CA LYS A 192 8.54 5.92 6.25
C LYS A 192 9.17 7.19 5.68
N GLU A 193 10.38 7.51 6.12
CA GLU A 193 11.12 8.69 5.66
C GLU A 193 11.38 8.61 4.13
N ALA A 194 11.80 7.45 3.63
CA ALA A 194 12.07 7.25 2.22
C ALA A 194 10.80 7.38 1.36
N LEU A 195 9.66 6.87 1.84
CA LEU A 195 8.38 7.02 1.13
C LEU A 195 7.96 8.49 1.01
N PHE A 196 8.00 9.25 2.10
CA PHE A 196 7.69 10.69 2.06
C PHE A 196 8.69 11.48 1.21
N ALA A 197 9.95 11.06 1.17
CA ALA A 197 10.96 11.62 0.28
C ALA A 197 10.85 11.11 -1.18
N ARG A 198 9.87 10.25 -1.50
CA ARG A 198 9.61 9.67 -2.82
C ARG A 198 10.79 8.87 -3.38
N ARG A 199 11.57 8.27 -2.50
CA ARG A 199 12.69 7.40 -2.86
C ARG A 199 12.18 5.98 -3.07
N THR A 200 11.38 5.80 -4.15
CA THR A 200 10.75 4.52 -4.51
C THR A 200 10.93 4.22 -5.99
N ALA A 201 10.90 2.93 -6.31
CA ALA A 201 10.70 2.43 -7.67
C ALA A 201 9.74 1.23 -7.64
N ALA A 202 8.74 1.23 -8.51
CA ALA A 202 7.82 0.14 -8.70
C ALA A 202 8.48 -0.94 -9.55
N LEU A 203 8.40 -2.21 -9.13
CA LEU A 203 8.98 -3.35 -9.85
C LEU A 203 7.94 -4.43 -10.05
N PHE A 204 7.75 -4.87 -11.28
CA PHE A 204 7.00 -6.06 -11.63
C PHE A 204 7.37 -6.57 -13.03
N ASP A 205 7.54 -7.89 -13.17
CA ASP A 205 7.77 -8.59 -14.45
C ASP A 205 8.85 -7.93 -15.34
N GLY A 206 9.99 -7.61 -14.72
CA GLY A 206 11.11 -6.95 -15.40
C GLY A 206 10.89 -5.46 -15.70
N THR A 207 9.73 -4.90 -15.36
CA THR A 207 9.41 -3.48 -15.52
C THR A 207 9.77 -2.71 -14.26
N LEU A 208 10.55 -1.65 -14.42
CA LEU A 208 10.90 -0.68 -13.36
C LEU A 208 10.32 0.68 -13.69
N VAL A 209 9.58 1.26 -12.75
CA VAL A 209 8.99 2.61 -12.87
C VAL A 209 9.39 3.45 -11.68
N GLY A 210 10.12 4.51 -11.90
CA GLY A 210 10.62 5.39 -10.83
C GLY A 210 11.37 6.59 -11.37
N GLN A 211 11.88 7.42 -10.46
CA GLN A 211 12.69 8.57 -10.86
C GLN A 211 14.05 8.10 -11.40
N PRO A 212 14.57 8.70 -12.49
CA PRO A 212 15.81 8.25 -13.12
C PRO A 212 17.00 8.16 -12.16
N GLU A 213 17.09 9.09 -11.20
CA GLU A 213 18.17 9.12 -10.20
C GLU A 213 18.22 7.88 -9.30
N TYR A 214 17.09 7.21 -9.07
CA TYR A 214 17.02 5.97 -8.31
C TYR A 214 17.18 4.74 -9.20
N LEU A 215 16.57 4.75 -10.39
CA LEU A 215 16.71 3.65 -11.34
C LEU A 215 18.16 3.42 -11.78
N MET A 216 18.95 4.49 -11.88
CA MET A 216 20.38 4.40 -12.23
C MET A 216 21.27 3.83 -11.11
N LYS A 217 20.74 3.56 -9.91
CA LYS A 217 21.44 2.96 -8.79
C LYS A 217 21.18 1.48 -8.63
N LEU A 218 20.26 0.93 -9.42
CA LEU A 218 19.94 -0.50 -9.49
C LEU A 218 20.79 -1.21 -10.56
#